data_c7eb03c857d52ceaaab4fce27a506432
#
_entry.id   c7eb03c857d52ceaaab4fce27a506432
#
_cell.length_a   1.000
_cell.length_b   1.000
_cell.length_c   1.000
_cell.angle_alpha   90.00
_cell.angle_beta   90.00
_cell.angle_gamma   90.00
#
_symmetry.space_group_name_H-M   'P 1'
#
loop_
_entity.id
_entity.type
_entity.pdbx_description
1 polymer ?
#
loop_
_entity_poly.entity_id
_entity_poly.type
_entity_poly.pdbx_seq_one_letter_code
_entity_poly.pdbx_strand_id
1 'polypeptide(L)'
;LQANRDIVTEICSKLRGLNQNHVIINAVNPVDVINVVIQDCTGLGRRQIIGFSANDTLRLKWAVAKVLNIGADRVDAICLGEHGEKTVPLFSRIFIDQKHVRLDARQKEAVLLETRSWFSRYQALQSGRTSGWTSGVQLARIIAAIASDSGQVLPCSVILDGEYGYRAVSVGVPARLGARGITEIMELALSGEEQGQLDGAVKKIHSLLQSIRN
;
A
#
# COMPACT_ATOMS: atom_id res chain seq x y z
N LEU A 1 -11.17 -12.91 -6.82
CA LEU A 1 -9.85 -12.68 -7.38
C LEU A 1 -9.87 -12.87 -8.89
N GLN A 2 -10.28 -14.06 -9.38
CA GLN A 2 -10.31 -14.40 -10.81
C GLN A 2 -11.08 -13.37 -11.65
N ALA A 3 -12.31 -13.05 -11.28
CA ALA A 3 -13.13 -12.07 -12.01
C ALA A 3 -12.44 -10.68 -12.14
N ASN A 4 -11.78 -10.21 -11.08
CA ASN A 4 -11.05 -8.94 -11.13
C ASN A 4 -9.82 -9.02 -12.05
N ARG A 5 -9.11 -10.17 -12.05
CA ARG A 5 -8.01 -10.43 -12.99
C ARG A 5 -8.52 -10.36 -14.43
N ASP A 6 -9.62 -11.04 -14.74
CA ASP A 6 -10.15 -11.14 -16.10
C ASP A 6 -10.60 -9.75 -16.61
N ILE A 7 -11.29 -8.97 -15.77
CA ILE A 7 -11.66 -7.58 -16.10
C ILE A 7 -10.42 -6.72 -16.36
N VAL A 8 -9.41 -6.80 -15.49
CA VAL A 8 -8.18 -6.00 -15.65
C VAL A 8 -7.41 -6.43 -16.89
N THR A 9 -7.32 -7.74 -17.18
CA THR A 9 -6.70 -8.25 -18.40
C THR A 9 -7.41 -7.73 -19.65
N GLU A 10 -8.74 -7.71 -19.65
CA GLU A 10 -9.53 -7.11 -20.76
C GLU A 10 -9.23 -5.63 -20.92
N ILE A 11 -9.20 -4.87 -19.83
CA ILE A 11 -8.85 -3.44 -19.88
C ILE A 11 -7.44 -3.25 -20.44
N CYS A 12 -6.45 -3.99 -19.93
CA CYS A 12 -5.06 -3.89 -20.38
C CYS A 12 -4.91 -4.24 -21.86
N SER A 13 -5.68 -5.20 -22.38
CA SER A 13 -5.67 -5.55 -23.81
C SER A 13 -6.09 -4.39 -24.72
N LYS A 14 -6.87 -3.44 -24.19
CA LYS A 14 -7.34 -2.25 -24.90
C LYS A 14 -6.36 -1.06 -24.75
N LEU A 15 -5.43 -1.11 -23.78
CA LEU A 15 -4.43 -0.08 -23.53
C LEU A 15 -3.21 -0.26 -24.45
N ARG A 16 -3.45 -0.17 -25.76
CA ARG A 16 -2.39 -0.31 -26.76
C ARG A 16 -1.60 1.01 -26.88
N GLY A 17 -0.30 0.89 -27.17
CA GLY A 17 0.58 2.05 -27.37
C GLY A 17 1.09 2.68 -26.07
N LEU A 18 0.92 2.04 -24.94
CA LEU A 18 1.58 2.44 -23.70
C LEU A 18 3.10 2.34 -23.87
N ASN A 19 3.81 3.29 -23.32
CA ASN A 19 5.24 3.38 -23.35
C ASN A 19 5.80 3.93 -22.02
N GLN A 20 7.10 4.15 -21.96
CA GLN A 20 7.81 4.62 -20.76
C GLN A 20 7.36 5.99 -20.20
N ASN A 21 6.48 6.72 -20.91
CA ASN A 21 5.96 8.00 -20.45
C ASN A 21 4.58 7.86 -19.76
N HIS A 22 4.02 6.64 -19.73
CA HIS A 22 2.74 6.39 -19.09
C HIS A 22 2.95 5.79 -17.70
N VAL A 23 2.08 6.15 -16.76
CA VAL A 23 2.03 5.60 -15.40
C VAL A 23 0.62 5.07 -15.15
N ILE A 24 0.53 3.86 -14.64
CA ILE A 24 -0.72 3.25 -14.22
C ILE A 24 -0.82 3.32 -12.70
N ILE A 25 -1.89 3.92 -12.20
CA ILE A 25 -2.25 3.88 -10.77
C ILE A 25 -3.40 2.89 -10.62
N ASN A 26 -3.12 1.76 -9.98
CA ASN A 26 -4.08 0.70 -9.74
C ASN A 26 -4.75 0.85 -8.37
N ALA A 27 -6.08 0.85 -8.34
CA ALA A 27 -6.89 0.83 -7.12
C ALA A 27 -7.83 -0.40 -7.05
N VAL A 28 -7.63 -1.38 -7.93
CA VAL A 28 -8.42 -2.62 -7.97
C VAL A 28 -7.82 -3.65 -7.02
N ASN A 29 -8.64 -4.20 -6.13
CA ASN A 29 -8.23 -5.23 -5.18
C ASN A 29 -8.29 -6.66 -5.77
N PRO A 30 -7.39 -7.55 -5.32
CA PRO A 30 -6.25 -7.32 -4.43
C PRO A 30 -5.13 -6.55 -5.13
N VAL A 31 -4.86 -5.33 -4.67
CA VAL A 31 -3.99 -4.39 -5.38
C VAL A 31 -2.60 -4.97 -5.67
N ASP A 32 -2.04 -5.70 -4.71
CA ASP A 32 -0.69 -6.27 -4.82
C ASP A 32 -0.61 -7.34 -5.92
N VAL A 33 -1.65 -8.16 -6.06
CA VAL A 33 -1.75 -9.18 -7.12
C VAL A 33 -2.02 -8.52 -8.48
N ILE A 34 -2.96 -7.58 -8.52
CA ILE A 34 -3.38 -6.90 -9.76
C ILE A 34 -2.24 -6.06 -10.35
N ASN A 35 -1.34 -5.49 -9.55
CA ASN A 35 -0.15 -4.81 -10.06
C ASN A 35 0.72 -5.73 -10.96
N VAL A 36 0.94 -6.96 -10.52
CA VAL A 36 1.71 -7.96 -11.29
C VAL A 36 0.95 -8.35 -12.57
N VAL A 37 -0.37 -8.53 -12.48
CA VAL A 37 -1.21 -8.81 -13.67
C VAL A 37 -1.11 -7.66 -14.68
N ILE A 38 -1.18 -6.41 -14.25
CA ILE A 38 -1.04 -5.25 -15.12
C ILE A 38 0.34 -5.24 -15.79
N GLN A 39 1.42 -5.53 -15.04
CA GLN A 39 2.75 -5.63 -15.60
C GLN A 39 2.85 -6.70 -16.70
N ASP A 40 2.36 -7.91 -16.40
CA ASP A 40 2.39 -9.04 -17.32
C ASP A 40 1.58 -8.76 -18.60
N CYS A 41 0.44 -8.06 -18.49
CA CYS A 41 -0.44 -7.77 -19.63
C CYS A 41 0.01 -6.58 -20.48
N THR A 42 0.63 -5.55 -19.88
CA THR A 42 0.99 -4.31 -20.57
C THR A 42 2.44 -4.26 -21.03
N GLY A 43 3.31 -5.03 -20.39
CA GLY A 43 4.78 -4.97 -20.61
C GLY A 43 5.43 -3.69 -20.08
N LEU A 44 4.71 -2.86 -19.32
CA LEU A 44 5.27 -1.66 -18.69
C LEU A 44 6.34 -2.03 -17.66
N GLY A 45 7.31 -1.16 -17.49
CA GLY A 45 8.30 -1.30 -16.43
C GLY A 45 7.68 -1.26 -15.04
N ARG A 46 8.20 -2.04 -14.10
CA ARG A 46 7.67 -2.14 -12.72
C ARG A 46 7.51 -0.78 -12.01
N ARG A 47 8.33 0.21 -12.38
CA ARG A 47 8.30 1.57 -11.81
C ARG A 47 7.17 2.45 -12.35
N GLN A 48 6.51 2.01 -13.41
CA GLN A 48 5.36 2.70 -14.02
C GLN A 48 4.02 2.20 -13.46
N ILE A 49 4.03 1.19 -12.58
CA ILE A 49 2.83 0.59 -11.99
C ILE A 49 2.83 0.87 -10.50
N ILE A 50 1.83 1.62 -10.06
CA ILE A 50 1.70 2.08 -8.68
C ILE A 50 0.36 1.56 -8.14
N GLY A 51 0.41 0.70 -7.14
CA GLY A 51 -0.78 0.24 -6.45
C GLY A 51 -1.14 1.16 -5.28
N PHE A 52 -2.43 1.41 -5.14
CA PHE A 52 -2.98 2.24 -4.08
C PHE A 52 -3.06 1.49 -2.75
N SER A 53 -2.16 1.77 -1.81
CA SER A 53 -2.15 1.22 -0.44
C SER A 53 -2.09 2.28 0.67
N ALA A 54 -2.14 3.56 0.32
CA ALA A 54 -1.93 4.66 1.25
C ALA A 54 -2.93 4.72 2.43
N ASN A 55 -4.12 4.14 2.27
CA ASN A 55 -5.13 4.12 3.33
C ASN A 55 -4.70 3.33 4.57
N ASP A 56 -3.85 2.31 4.44
CA ASP A 56 -3.41 1.50 5.59
C ASP A 56 -2.55 2.33 6.53
N THR A 57 -1.65 3.13 5.97
CA THR A 57 -0.86 4.12 6.73
C THR A 57 -1.75 5.17 7.40
N LEU A 58 -2.79 5.67 6.72
CA LEU A 58 -3.71 6.62 7.34
C LEU A 58 -4.50 6.00 8.50
N ARG A 59 -4.95 4.76 8.34
CA ARG A 59 -5.65 4.02 9.40
C ARG A 59 -4.75 3.82 10.62
N LEU A 60 -3.46 3.48 10.39
CA LEU A 60 -2.48 3.38 11.46
C LEU A 60 -2.30 4.70 12.19
N LYS A 61 -2.07 5.81 11.47
CA LYS A 61 -1.93 7.15 12.06
C LYS A 61 -3.15 7.53 12.89
N TRP A 62 -4.34 7.31 12.36
CA TRP A 62 -5.60 7.55 13.07
C TRP A 62 -5.74 6.68 14.31
N ALA A 63 -5.40 5.39 14.23
CA ALA A 63 -5.51 4.47 15.37
C ALA A 63 -4.53 4.84 16.48
N VAL A 64 -3.29 5.19 16.16
CA VAL A 64 -2.30 5.69 17.13
C VAL A 64 -2.80 6.97 17.77
N ALA A 65 -3.28 7.93 17.00
CA ALA A 65 -3.80 9.19 17.49
C ALA A 65 -4.97 8.96 18.46
N LYS A 66 -5.90 8.08 18.10
CA LYS A 66 -7.05 7.72 18.93
C LYS A 66 -6.64 7.08 20.26
N VAL A 67 -5.72 6.10 20.22
CA VAL A 67 -5.24 5.38 21.41
C VAL A 67 -4.49 6.31 22.36
N LEU A 68 -3.74 7.26 21.82
CA LEU A 68 -2.97 8.23 22.61
C LEU A 68 -3.75 9.51 22.93
N ASN A 69 -4.98 9.65 22.43
CA ASN A 69 -5.83 10.84 22.59
C ASN A 69 -5.15 12.15 22.12
N ILE A 70 -4.59 12.13 20.91
CA ILE A 70 -3.91 13.27 20.27
C ILE A 70 -4.45 13.53 18.86
N GLY A 71 -4.07 14.64 18.24
CA GLY A 71 -4.37 14.94 16.84
C GLY A 71 -3.64 13.98 15.88
N ALA A 72 -4.33 13.50 14.83
CA ALA A 72 -3.74 12.59 13.85
C ALA A 72 -2.68 13.27 12.96
N ASP A 73 -2.72 14.56 12.83
CA ASP A 73 -1.74 15.41 12.14
C ASP A 73 -0.37 15.41 12.83
N ARG A 74 -0.35 15.12 14.14
CA ARG A 74 0.88 15.01 14.94
C ARG A 74 1.58 13.66 14.80
N VAL A 75 0.89 12.64 14.28
CA VAL A 75 1.41 11.28 14.18
C VAL A 75 2.09 11.06 12.82
N ASP A 76 3.34 10.64 12.85
CA ASP A 76 3.99 10.04 11.69
C ASP A 76 4.23 8.55 11.94
N ALA A 77 3.73 7.74 11.01
CA ALA A 77 3.76 6.28 11.05
C ALA A 77 3.58 5.73 9.64
N ILE A 78 3.95 4.49 9.41
CA ILE A 78 3.81 3.83 8.12
C ILE A 78 3.47 2.35 8.29
N CYS A 79 2.66 1.84 7.35
CA CYS A 79 2.45 0.41 7.15
C CYS A 79 3.22 -0.08 5.92
N LEU A 80 3.71 -1.30 6.00
CA LEU A 80 4.21 -2.07 4.86
C LEU A 80 3.33 -3.30 4.61
N GLY A 81 3.71 -4.11 3.61
CA GLY A 81 3.13 -5.43 3.39
C GLY A 81 1.91 -5.43 2.48
N GLU A 82 1.06 -6.44 2.65
CA GLU A 82 -0.16 -6.63 1.86
C GLU A 82 -1.17 -5.52 2.15
N HIS A 83 -1.81 -5.00 1.11
CA HIS A 83 -3.02 -4.19 1.27
C HIS A 83 -4.21 -5.07 1.64
N GLY A 84 -4.31 -5.45 2.93
CA GLY A 84 -5.31 -6.39 3.42
C GLY A 84 -5.02 -6.87 4.85
N GLU A 85 -5.25 -8.17 5.09
CA GLU A 85 -5.10 -8.77 6.43
C GLU A 85 -3.65 -8.84 6.93
N LYS A 86 -2.68 -8.91 6.00
CA LYS A 86 -1.26 -8.97 6.30
C LYS A 86 -0.56 -7.61 6.17
N THR A 87 -1.30 -6.55 6.43
CA THR A 87 -0.70 -5.21 6.62
C THR A 87 0.25 -5.23 7.82
N VAL A 88 1.43 -4.67 7.66
CA VAL A 88 2.50 -4.63 8.66
C VAL A 88 2.67 -3.22 9.20
N PRO A 89 2.07 -2.86 10.33
CA PRO A 89 2.29 -1.57 10.97
C PRO A 89 3.70 -1.53 11.58
N LEU A 90 4.49 -0.53 11.23
CA LEU A 90 5.84 -0.37 11.77
C LEU A 90 5.79 0.34 13.13
N PHE A 91 5.61 -0.41 14.20
CA PHE A 91 5.64 0.11 15.57
C PHE A 91 7.03 0.59 15.99
N SER A 92 8.08 0.13 15.31
CA SER A 92 9.44 0.63 15.48
C SER A 92 9.62 2.06 14.92
N ARG A 93 8.64 2.59 14.17
CA ARG A 93 8.71 3.87 13.47
C ARG A 93 7.49 4.77 13.71
N ILE A 94 7.05 4.83 14.96
CA ILE A 94 6.03 5.78 15.39
C ILE A 94 6.70 7.06 15.86
N PHE A 95 6.32 8.20 15.25
CA PHE A 95 6.79 9.52 15.68
C PHE A 95 5.58 10.40 16.01
N ILE A 96 5.72 11.21 17.06
CA ILE A 96 4.76 12.22 17.47
C ILE A 96 5.51 13.54 17.55
N ASP A 97 5.06 14.54 16.80
CA ASP A 97 5.76 15.83 16.67
C ASP A 97 7.25 15.64 16.36
N GLN A 98 7.55 14.72 15.41
CA GLN A 98 8.90 14.35 14.96
C GLN A 98 9.78 13.64 16.01
N LYS A 99 9.24 13.32 17.20
CA LYS A 99 9.95 12.57 18.24
C LYS A 99 9.55 11.11 18.19
N HIS A 100 10.53 10.20 18.17
CA HIS A 100 10.28 8.77 18.21
C HIS A 100 9.58 8.37 19.52
N VAL A 101 8.50 7.60 19.41
CA VAL A 101 7.70 7.12 20.55
C VAL A 101 7.59 5.62 20.51
N ARG A 102 7.83 4.97 21.62
CA ARG A 102 7.60 3.53 21.81
C ARG A 102 6.24 3.32 22.46
N LEU A 103 5.37 2.59 21.78
CA LEU A 103 4.12 2.14 22.35
C LEU A 103 4.38 0.90 23.23
N ASP A 104 3.72 0.84 24.38
CA ASP A 104 3.71 -0.37 25.20
C ASP A 104 2.83 -1.48 24.57
N ALA A 105 2.85 -2.69 25.15
CA ALA A 105 2.13 -3.85 24.61
C ALA A 105 0.61 -3.59 24.52
N ARG A 106 0.03 -2.97 25.55
CA ARG A 106 -1.41 -2.65 25.60
C ARG A 106 -1.80 -1.63 24.54
N GLN A 107 -0.99 -0.60 24.36
CA GLN A 107 -1.19 0.43 23.32
C GLN A 107 -1.10 -0.18 21.91
N LYS A 108 -0.10 -1.03 21.65
CA LYS A 108 0.03 -1.74 20.38
C LYS A 108 -1.18 -2.60 20.07
N GLU A 109 -1.65 -3.38 21.04
CA GLU A 109 -2.85 -4.21 20.90
C GLU A 109 -4.09 -3.35 20.59
N ALA A 110 -4.28 -2.25 21.31
CA ALA A 110 -5.38 -1.32 21.06
C ALA A 110 -5.31 -0.71 19.64
N VAL A 111 -4.12 -0.32 19.17
CA VAL A 111 -3.93 0.19 17.81
C VAL A 111 -4.25 -0.89 16.77
N LEU A 112 -3.81 -2.13 16.96
CA LEU A 112 -4.13 -3.24 16.07
C LEU A 112 -5.64 -3.53 16.01
N LEU A 113 -6.32 -3.48 17.14
CA LEU A 113 -7.78 -3.64 17.21
C LEU A 113 -8.49 -2.54 16.42
N GLU A 114 -8.08 -1.29 16.60
CA GLU A 114 -8.67 -0.15 15.89
C GLU A 114 -8.45 -0.24 14.37
N THR A 115 -7.26 -0.63 13.91
CA THR A 115 -6.96 -0.76 12.48
C THR A 115 -7.74 -1.92 11.84
N ARG A 116 -7.78 -3.09 12.49
CA ARG A 116 -8.47 -4.29 11.97
C ARG A 116 -9.98 -4.12 11.92
N SER A 117 -10.59 -3.49 12.95
CA SER A 117 -12.03 -3.26 13.02
C SER A 117 -12.51 -2.08 12.17
N TRP A 118 -11.61 -1.32 11.55
CA TRP A 118 -11.99 -0.12 10.80
C TRP A 118 -12.96 -0.44 9.66
N PHE A 119 -12.65 -1.47 8.87
CA PHE A 119 -13.46 -1.82 7.69
C PHE A 119 -14.84 -2.35 8.05
N SER A 120 -14.93 -3.22 9.06
CA SER A 120 -16.24 -3.71 9.56
C SER A 120 -17.11 -2.60 10.12
N ARG A 121 -16.51 -1.65 10.84
CA ARG A 121 -17.23 -0.45 11.30
C ARG A 121 -17.70 0.43 10.14
N TYR A 122 -16.87 0.60 9.12
CA TYR A 122 -17.25 1.34 7.92
C TYR A 122 -18.43 0.68 7.19
N GLN A 123 -18.41 -0.63 7.04
CA GLN A 123 -19.51 -1.39 6.44
C GLN A 123 -20.79 -1.28 7.26
N ALA A 124 -20.69 -1.28 8.60
CA ALA A 124 -21.84 -1.12 9.48
C ALA A 124 -22.58 0.23 9.30
N LEU A 125 -21.93 1.25 8.74
CA LEU A 125 -22.56 2.52 8.40
C LEU A 125 -23.53 2.43 7.20
N GLN A 126 -23.53 1.29 6.49
CA GLN A 126 -24.41 1.03 5.34
C GLN A 126 -24.43 2.17 4.30
N SER A 127 -23.30 2.83 4.11
CA SER A 127 -23.17 4.00 3.23
C SER A 127 -23.37 3.69 1.74
N GLY A 128 -23.49 2.42 1.35
CA GLY A 128 -23.55 1.97 -0.05
C GLY A 128 -22.25 2.18 -0.83
N ARG A 129 -21.15 2.55 -0.16
CA ARG A 129 -19.84 2.81 -0.77
C ARG A 129 -18.85 1.71 -0.44
N THR A 130 -17.97 1.41 -1.39
CA THR A 130 -16.87 0.45 -1.21
C THR A 130 -15.61 1.09 -0.62
N SER A 131 -15.49 2.42 -0.66
CA SER A 131 -14.37 3.18 -0.11
C SER A 131 -14.81 4.52 0.48
N GLY A 132 -14.07 5.02 1.47
CA GLY A 132 -14.28 6.33 2.05
C GLY A 132 -13.67 7.46 1.23
N TRP A 133 -13.93 8.71 1.62
CA TRP A 133 -13.37 9.93 1.03
C TRP A 133 -11.85 9.96 1.05
N THR A 134 -11.22 9.31 2.04
CA THR A 134 -9.77 9.21 2.17
C THR A 134 -9.11 8.60 0.96
N SER A 135 -9.76 7.65 0.27
CA SER A 135 -9.22 7.04 -0.95
C SER A 135 -9.06 8.06 -2.07
N GLY A 136 -10.09 8.88 -2.30
CA GLY A 136 -10.01 9.96 -3.31
C GLY A 136 -8.92 10.98 -3.01
N VAL A 137 -8.81 11.41 -1.74
CA VAL A 137 -7.76 12.36 -1.32
C VAL A 137 -6.36 11.77 -1.52
N GLN A 138 -6.13 10.52 -1.14
CA GLN A 138 -4.81 9.91 -1.28
C GLN A 138 -4.46 9.60 -2.74
N LEU A 139 -5.43 9.19 -3.57
CA LEU A 139 -5.23 9.06 -5.02
C LEU A 139 -4.86 10.41 -5.65
N ALA A 140 -5.55 11.48 -5.28
CA ALA A 140 -5.24 12.83 -5.74
C ALA A 140 -3.80 13.24 -5.35
N ARG A 141 -3.32 12.87 -4.15
CA ARG A 141 -1.93 13.12 -3.73
C ARG A 141 -0.92 12.36 -4.59
N ILE A 142 -1.18 11.10 -4.90
CA ILE A 142 -0.31 10.31 -5.79
C ILE A 142 -0.27 10.94 -7.19
N ILE A 143 -1.44 11.30 -7.74
CA ILE A 143 -1.54 11.95 -9.05
C ILE A 143 -0.80 13.29 -9.05
N ALA A 144 -1.00 14.11 -8.02
CA ALA A 144 -0.32 15.41 -7.89
C ALA A 144 1.20 15.24 -7.79
N ALA A 145 1.69 14.25 -7.03
CA ALA A 145 3.11 13.98 -6.90
C ALA A 145 3.76 13.61 -8.24
N ILE A 146 3.07 12.82 -9.06
CA ILE A 146 3.53 12.45 -10.40
C ILE A 146 3.46 13.65 -11.35
N ALA A 147 2.31 14.34 -11.40
CA ALA A 147 2.08 15.44 -12.32
C ALA A 147 3.02 16.63 -12.11
N SER A 148 3.42 16.88 -10.85
CA SER A 148 4.36 17.97 -10.49
C SER A 148 5.82 17.55 -10.39
N ASP A 149 6.12 16.27 -10.65
CA ASP A 149 7.48 15.70 -10.48
C ASP A 149 8.08 16.01 -9.09
N SER A 150 7.27 15.92 -8.04
CA SER A 150 7.59 16.50 -6.73
C SER A 150 8.68 15.75 -5.96
N GLY A 151 9.00 14.51 -6.32
CA GLY A 151 9.88 13.65 -5.55
C GLY A 151 9.31 13.24 -4.18
N GLN A 152 8.00 13.42 -3.95
CA GLN A 152 7.35 13.08 -2.68
C GLN A 152 7.41 11.57 -2.43
N VAL A 153 7.73 11.19 -1.18
CA VAL A 153 7.67 9.80 -0.74
C VAL A 153 6.27 9.50 -0.21
N LEU A 154 5.62 8.51 -0.80
CA LEU A 154 4.26 8.08 -0.43
C LEU A 154 4.22 6.57 -0.24
N PRO A 155 3.35 6.05 0.67
CA PRO A 155 3.11 4.61 0.77
C PRO A 155 2.35 4.13 -0.47
N CYS A 156 2.96 3.23 -1.22
CA CYS A 156 2.42 2.64 -2.44
C CYS A 156 2.70 1.14 -2.46
N SER A 157 1.80 0.36 -3.07
CA SER A 157 2.11 -1.02 -3.44
C SER A 157 2.94 -1.01 -4.71
N VAL A 158 4.13 -1.57 -4.67
CA VAL A 158 5.10 -1.53 -5.77
C VAL A 158 5.73 -2.89 -6.01
N ILE A 159 6.05 -3.20 -7.26
CA ILE A 159 6.67 -4.47 -7.65
C ILE A 159 8.17 -4.41 -7.30
N LEU A 160 8.59 -5.28 -6.39
CA LEU A 160 9.97 -5.38 -5.92
C LEU A 160 10.82 -6.23 -6.86
N ASP A 161 12.10 -5.89 -6.95
CA ASP A 161 13.13 -6.64 -7.67
C ASP A 161 14.47 -6.59 -6.95
N GLY A 162 14.47 -7.01 -5.71
CA GLY A 162 15.63 -7.07 -4.81
C GLY A 162 15.43 -6.28 -3.53
N GLU A 163 14.61 -5.24 -3.54
CA GLU A 163 14.33 -4.43 -2.36
C GLU A 163 13.69 -5.31 -1.27
N TYR A 164 14.07 -5.08 -0.01
CA TYR A 164 13.70 -5.91 1.15
C TYR A 164 14.04 -7.41 0.99
N GLY A 165 14.88 -7.78 0.00
CA GLY A 165 15.23 -9.16 -0.32
C GLY A 165 14.18 -9.90 -1.16
N TYR A 166 13.12 -9.25 -1.64
CA TYR A 166 12.04 -9.87 -2.43
C TYR A 166 12.12 -9.54 -3.91
N ARG A 167 11.56 -10.44 -4.75
CA ARG A 167 11.48 -10.28 -6.20
C ARG A 167 10.12 -10.72 -6.73
N ALA A 168 9.70 -10.11 -7.84
CA ALA A 168 8.48 -10.49 -8.59
C ALA A 168 7.22 -10.53 -7.73
N VAL A 169 7.13 -9.62 -6.76
CA VAL A 169 5.98 -9.45 -5.86
C VAL A 169 5.72 -7.97 -5.65
N SER A 170 4.46 -7.58 -5.62
CA SER A 170 4.08 -6.22 -5.26
C SER A 170 3.65 -6.16 -3.81
N VAL A 171 4.17 -5.19 -3.07
CA VAL A 171 3.83 -4.96 -1.65
C VAL A 171 3.83 -3.47 -1.34
N GLY A 172 3.08 -3.09 -0.32
CA GLY A 172 3.08 -1.74 0.21
C GLY A 172 4.42 -1.39 0.86
N VAL A 173 5.09 -0.35 0.35
CA VAL A 173 6.33 0.22 0.87
C VAL A 173 6.38 1.72 0.59
N PRO A 174 7.24 2.51 1.25
CA PRO A 174 7.44 3.90 0.87
C PRO A 174 8.17 3.98 -0.47
N ALA A 175 7.58 4.72 -1.40
CA ALA A 175 8.14 4.95 -2.73
C ALA A 175 8.21 6.44 -3.04
N ARG A 176 9.33 6.88 -3.62
CA ARG A 176 9.49 8.24 -4.14
C ARG A 176 8.88 8.31 -5.53
N LEU A 177 8.01 9.29 -5.74
CA LEU A 177 7.29 9.47 -7.00
C LEU A 177 7.84 10.65 -7.80
N GLY A 178 7.95 10.46 -9.09
CA GLY A 178 8.31 11.47 -10.07
C GLY A 178 7.46 11.36 -11.33
N ALA A 179 7.69 12.20 -12.32
CA ALA A 179 6.88 12.34 -13.52
C ALA A 179 6.68 11.01 -14.32
N ARG A 180 7.60 10.07 -14.20
CA ARG A 180 7.53 8.76 -14.88
C ARG A 180 7.21 7.60 -13.94
N GLY A 181 6.61 7.88 -12.77
CA GLY A 181 6.26 6.89 -11.76
C GLY A 181 7.25 6.83 -10.60
N ILE A 182 7.66 5.63 -10.22
CA ILE A 182 8.53 5.39 -9.06
C ILE A 182 9.98 5.66 -9.43
N THR A 183 10.61 6.61 -8.76
CA THR A 183 12.04 6.94 -8.93
C THR A 183 12.91 6.14 -7.97
N GLU A 184 12.40 5.87 -6.76
CA GLU A 184 13.12 5.14 -5.72
C GLU A 184 12.15 4.36 -4.82
N ILE A 185 12.52 3.17 -4.41
CA ILE A 185 11.84 2.38 -3.37
C ILE A 185 12.69 2.50 -2.11
N MET A 186 12.09 3.04 -1.04
CA MET A 186 12.80 3.28 0.21
C MET A 186 12.81 2.01 1.06
N GLU A 187 13.99 1.49 1.37
CA GLU A 187 14.13 0.38 2.32
C GLU A 187 14.26 0.92 3.74
N LEU A 188 13.33 0.53 4.60
CA LEU A 188 13.32 0.89 6.02
C LEU A 188 13.93 -0.25 6.84
N ALA A 189 14.71 0.09 7.86
CA ALA A 189 15.16 -0.89 8.84
C ALA A 189 13.94 -1.43 9.61
N LEU A 190 13.79 -2.74 9.65
CA LEU A 190 12.72 -3.47 10.31
C LEU A 190 13.24 -4.18 11.56
N SER A 191 12.42 -4.29 12.58
CA SER A 191 12.66 -5.23 13.68
C SER A 191 12.48 -6.68 13.19
N GLY A 192 13.02 -7.66 13.91
CA GLY A 192 12.84 -9.07 13.55
C GLY A 192 11.37 -9.49 13.48
N GLU A 193 10.51 -8.93 14.34
CA GLU A 193 9.06 -9.16 14.29
C GLU A 193 8.42 -8.59 13.03
N GLU A 194 8.74 -7.34 12.68
CA GLU A 194 8.22 -6.66 11.48
C GLU A 194 8.70 -7.35 10.21
N GLN A 195 9.95 -7.81 10.17
CA GLN A 195 10.48 -8.62 9.07
C GLN A 195 9.69 -9.91 8.91
N GLY A 196 9.47 -10.67 10.00
CA GLY A 196 8.69 -11.91 9.96
C GLY A 196 7.23 -11.68 9.53
N GLN A 197 6.63 -10.54 9.89
CA GLN A 197 5.29 -10.15 9.41
C GLN A 197 5.31 -9.84 7.91
N LEU A 198 6.34 -9.15 7.41
CA LEU A 198 6.51 -8.84 5.99
C LEU A 198 6.73 -10.12 5.16
N ASP A 199 7.55 -11.06 5.66
CA ASP A 199 7.73 -12.39 5.05
C ASP A 199 6.38 -13.12 4.89
N GLY A 200 5.55 -13.06 5.94
CA GLY A 200 4.21 -13.64 5.92
C GLY A 200 3.26 -12.97 4.91
N ALA A 201 3.37 -11.65 4.73
CA ALA A 201 2.60 -10.90 3.73
C ALA A 201 3.02 -11.28 2.31
N VAL A 202 4.32 -11.31 2.04
CA VAL A 202 4.90 -11.70 0.74
C VAL A 202 4.52 -13.13 0.37
N LYS A 203 4.63 -14.06 1.33
CA LYS A 203 4.23 -15.46 1.12
C LYS A 203 2.76 -15.58 0.72
N LYS A 204 1.87 -14.83 1.36
CA LYS A 204 0.43 -14.80 1.01
C LYS A 204 0.22 -14.28 -0.40
N ILE A 205 0.87 -13.16 -0.78
CA ILE A 205 0.74 -12.59 -2.12
C ILE A 205 1.25 -13.56 -3.19
N HIS A 206 2.40 -14.22 -2.97
CA HIS A 206 2.91 -15.25 -3.87
C HIS A 206 1.92 -16.41 -4.06
N SER A 207 1.29 -16.88 -2.98
CA SER A 207 0.25 -17.93 -3.06
C SER A 207 -0.94 -17.49 -3.91
N LEU A 208 -1.38 -16.23 -3.75
CA LEU A 208 -2.46 -15.67 -4.57
C LEU A 208 -2.06 -15.54 -6.04
N LEU A 209 -0.82 -15.10 -6.33
CA LEU A 209 -0.29 -15.03 -7.70
C LEU A 209 -0.24 -16.41 -8.36
N GLN A 210 0.18 -17.43 -7.64
CA GLN A 210 0.17 -18.81 -8.14
C GLN A 210 -1.24 -19.30 -8.45
N SER A 211 -2.22 -18.98 -7.60
CA SER A 211 -3.62 -19.42 -7.79
C SER A 211 -4.32 -18.83 -9.00
N ILE A 212 -3.82 -17.72 -9.54
CA ILE A 212 -4.38 -17.10 -10.76
C ILE A 212 -3.59 -17.43 -12.04
N ARG A 213 -2.43 -18.05 -11.93
CA ARG A 213 -1.61 -18.48 -13.07
C ARG A 213 -1.94 -19.89 -13.55
N ASN A 214 -2.59 -20.66 -12.66
CA ASN A 214 -3.12 -22.00 -12.95
C ASN A 214 -4.57 -21.90 -13.40
#